data_c5401e8f07419909da13ed8b9801b953
#
_entry.id   c5401e8f07419909da13ed8b9801b953
#
_cell.length_a   1.000
_cell.length_b   1.000
_cell.length_c   1.000
_cell.angle_alpha   90.00
_cell.angle_beta   90.00
_cell.angle_gamma   90.00
#
_symmetry.space_group_name_H-M   'P 1'
#
loop_
_entity.id
_entity.type
_entity.pdbx_description
1 polymer ?
#
loop_
_entity_poly.entity_id
_entity_poly.type
_entity_poly.pdbx_seq_one_letter_code
_entity_poly.pdbx_strand_id
1 'polypeptide(L)'
;MTLLGSPVRAVTVGARLLADALEAERKEAVDWQPPLRRLAPSIECDRANQEAVSRMLEARPMWVGVGSARDLIPGMREDLLLHSGPPLKWDDASGPMRGALEGALRLEGRSSADLDPCHHHMAVGPMAGVISPSMPVVVVEDRTTGLRTFSNLNEGLGRVLRYGANDEAVLDRLRWMASVLGPDLTRALSEGPIDLGLINQRALQMGDELHNRHRAATSTVFRELALRGLPTPSLRFIHENDYFYLNLAMASAKAACEAAAGVPGSTLVVTMARNGTEFGIRVSGDPSRWFTAPAAVPVGLFLGSYTQADANPDIGDSAITETYGLGGFAMAAAPAITRVVGGTARTAVEATLEMYEITLEENPAHQIPALDFRGSPTGIDVRRVVETGIQPLINTGIAHREAGVGQVGAGLVRAPIEPFLAAFNYSVRP
;
A
#
# COMPACT_ATOMS: atom_id res chain seq x y z
N MET A 1 -43.33 10.30 -13.94
CA MET A 1 -42.70 8.97 -13.84
C MET A 1 -41.90 9.00 -12.57
N THR A 2 -42.39 8.39 -11.56
CA THR A 2 -41.82 8.41 -10.22
C THR A 2 -40.71 7.39 -10.14
N LEU A 3 -39.52 7.83 -9.80
CA LEU A 3 -38.34 6.99 -9.44
C LEU A 3 -38.61 6.08 -8.21
N LEU A 4 -39.87 5.98 -7.80
CA LEU A 4 -40.34 5.36 -6.55
C LEU A 4 -40.88 3.95 -6.72
N GLY A 5 -40.69 3.32 -7.86
CA GLY A 5 -41.17 1.94 -8.08
C GLY A 5 -40.10 0.86 -7.97
N SER A 6 -38.86 1.18 -7.68
CA SER A 6 -37.78 0.21 -7.55
C SER A 6 -37.21 0.21 -6.13
N PRO A 7 -37.03 -0.98 -5.51
CA PRO A 7 -36.59 -1.10 -4.13
C PRO A 7 -35.10 -0.81 -3.90
N VAL A 8 -34.40 -0.23 -4.87
CA VAL A 8 -32.96 0.03 -4.76
C VAL A 8 -32.74 1.53 -4.69
N ARG A 9 -32.39 2.03 -3.54
CA ARG A 9 -31.87 3.38 -3.34
C ARG A 9 -30.43 3.27 -2.90
N ALA A 10 -29.50 3.24 -3.87
CA ALA A 10 -28.13 3.58 -3.55
C ALA A 10 -28.07 5.11 -3.46
N VAL A 11 -27.92 5.67 -2.28
CA VAL A 11 -27.55 7.06 -2.09
C VAL A 11 -26.03 7.11 -2.21
N THR A 12 -25.52 7.29 -3.43
CA THR A 12 -24.11 7.60 -3.63
C THR A 12 -23.91 9.07 -3.36
N VAL A 13 -23.44 9.41 -2.18
CA VAL A 13 -22.96 10.75 -1.90
C VAL A 13 -21.54 10.81 -2.50
N GLY A 14 -21.42 11.43 -3.68
CA GLY A 14 -20.14 11.83 -4.26
C GLY A 14 -19.59 11.01 -5.42
N ALA A 15 -19.93 9.75 -5.64
CA ALA A 15 -19.29 8.97 -6.71
C ALA A 15 -20.30 8.36 -7.70
N ARG A 16 -20.52 9.05 -8.83
CA ARG A 16 -21.22 8.49 -10.01
C ARG A 16 -20.63 7.15 -10.48
N LEU A 17 -19.36 6.94 -10.31
CA LEU A 17 -18.61 5.71 -10.66
C LEU A 17 -19.20 4.46 -9.99
N LEU A 18 -19.62 4.55 -8.73
CA LEU A 18 -20.29 3.44 -8.02
C LEU A 18 -21.72 3.23 -8.50
N ALA A 19 -22.42 4.30 -8.86
CA ALA A 19 -23.78 4.20 -9.41
C ALA A 19 -23.77 3.47 -10.76
N ASP A 20 -22.83 3.82 -11.66
CA ASP A 20 -22.71 3.21 -12.97
C ASP A 20 -22.26 1.75 -12.88
N ALA A 21 -21.37 1.40 -11.93
CA ALA A 21 -20.93 0.02 -11.71
C ALA A 21 -22.03 -0.86 -11.09
N LEU A 22 -22.83 -0.30 -10.16
CA LEU A 22 -23.96 -1.01 -9.55
C LEU A 22 -25.13 -1.19 -10.54
N GLU A 23 -25.38 -0.21 -11.43
CA GLU A 23 -26.35 -0.35 -12.53
C GLU A 23 -25.93 -1.43 -13.53
N ALA A 24 -24.62 -1.56 -13.83
CA ALA A 24 -24.09 -2.59 -14.73
C ALA A 24 -24.22 -4.01 -14.17
N GLU A 25 -24.14 -4.20 -12.84
CA GLU A 25 -24.11 -5.52 -12.22
C GLU A 25 -25.47 -6.04 -11.72
N ARG A 26 -26.53 -5.22 -11.67
CA ARG A 26 -27.87 -5.60 -11.14
C ARG A 26 -27.86 -6.37 -9.82
N LYS A 27 -26.87 -6.13 -8.95
CA LYS A 27 -26.81 -6.75 -7.63
C LYS A 27 -27.54 -5.90 -6.61
N GLU A 28 -28.24 -6.59 -5.68
CA GLU A 28 -28.88 -5.93 -4.54
C GLU A 28 -27.83 -5.14 -3.76
N ALA A 29 -27.89 -3.81 -3.84
CA ALA A 29 -27.13 -2.95 -2.97
C ALA A 29 -27.68 -3.10 -1.56
N VAL A 30 -26.85 -3.54 -0.63
CA VAL A 30 -27.17 -3.45 0.79
C VAL A 30 -27.34 -1.95 1.11
N ASP A 31 -28.52 -1.56 1.55
CA ASP A 31 -28.84 -0.19 1.94
C ASP A 31 -28.10 0.12 3.25
N TRP A 32 -26.79 0.43 3.12
CA TRP A 32 -26.01 0.89 4.24
C TRP A 32 -26.26 2.40 4.40
N GLN A 33 -27.11 2.75 5.34
CA GLN A 33 -27.19 4.11 5.82
C GLN A 33 -26.15 4.26 6.93
N PRO A 34 -25.14 5.13 6.74
CA PRO A 34 -24.25 5.45 7.84
C PRO A 34 -25.12 5.94 9.01
N PRO A 35 -24.86 5.49 10.23
CA PRO A 35 -25.49 6.14 11.36
C PRO A 35 -25.07 7.61 11.30
N LEU A 36 -25.99 8.50 10.91
CA LEU A 36 -25.85 9.94 11.00
C LEU A 36 -25.76 10.33 12.50
N ARG A 37 -24.81 9.80 13.19
CA ARG A 37 -24.31 10.36 14.43
C ARG A 37 -23.45 11.55 14.02
N ARG A 38 -23.98 12.75 14.10
CA ARG A 38 -23.15 13.92 14.29
C ARG A 38 -22.29 13.61 15.51
N LEU A 39 -21.04 13.25 15.25
CA LEU A 39 -20.09 13.01 16.31
C LEU A 39 -19.95 14.33 17.07
N ALA A 40 -20.12 14.32 18.37
CA ALA A 40 -19.86 15.50 19.18
C ALA A 40 -18.39 15.91 18.92
N PRO A 41 -18.11 17.18 18.58
CA PRO A 41 -16.76 17.64 18.37
C PRO A 41 -15.92 17.30 19.61
N SER A 42 -14.84 16.54 19.46
CA SER A 42 -13.90 16.28 20.54
C SER A 42 -12.65 17.14 20.28
N ILE A 43 -12.54 18.25 21.00
CA ILE A 43 -11.39 19.16 20.91
C ILE A 43 -10.07 18.42 21.18
N GLU A 44 -10.09 17.45 22.09
CA GLU A 44 -8.91 16.64 22.41
C GLU A 44 -8.50 15.74 21.26
N CYS A 45 -9.47 15.04 20.64
CA CYS A 45 -9.22 14.21 19.47
C CYS A 45 -8.77 15.06 18.26
N ASP A 46 -9.39 16.23 18.04
CA ASP A 46 -8.98 17.12 16.94
C ASP A 46 -7.53 17.61 17.11
N ARG A 47 -7.14 17.94 18.35
CA ARG A 47 -5.73 18.31 18.65
C ARG A 47 -4.78 17.13 18.43
N ALA A 48 -5.14 15.94 18.91
CA ALA A 48 -4.34 14.74 18.71
C ALA A 48 -4.20 14.38 17.22
N ASN A 49 -5.29 14.50 16.47
CA ASN A 49 -5.26 14.28 15.02
C ASN A 49 -4.39 15.31 14.29
N GLN A 50 -4.48 16.59 14.68
CA GLN A 50 -3.64 17.64 14.09
C GLN A 50 -2.16 17.40 14.38
N GLU A 51 -1.81 17.00 15.61
CA GLU A 51 -0.45 16.63 15.95
C GLU A 51 0.04 15.42 15.13
N ALA A 52 -0.77 14.37 15.03
CA ALA A 52 -0.40 13.16 14.30
C ALA A 52 -0.21 13.44 12.80
N VAL A 53 -1.14 14.19 12.15
CA VAL A 53 -0.99 14.50 10.72
C VAL A 53 0.19 15.45 10.46
N SER A 54 0.47 16.40 11.36
CA SER A 54 1.66 17.27 11.24
C SER A 54 2.95 16.45 11.24
N ARG A 55 3.09 15.48 12.14
CA ARG A 55 4.24 14.56 12.16
C ARG A 55 4.38 13.77 10.85
N MET A 56 3.25 13.31 10.27
CA MET A 56 3.23 12.61 8.98
C MET A 56 3.72 13.52 7.85
N LEU A 57 3.29 14.78 7.81
CA LEU A 57 3.66 15.74 6.76
C LEU A 57 5.10 16.27 6.89
N GLU A 58 5.66 16.27 8.10
CA GLU A 58 7.04 16.68 8.38
C GLU A 58 8.07 15.60 8.09
N ALA A 59 7.66 14.38 7.79
CA ALA A 59 8.55 13.27 7.51
C ALA A 59 9.41 13.53 6.27
N ARG A 60 10.69 13.17 6.36
CA ARG A 60 11.70 13.32 5.28
C ARG A 60 12.37 11.98 4.99
N PRO A 61 11.71 11.09 4.24
CA PRO A 61 12.20 9.75 3.97
C PRO A 61 13.38 9.76 3.00
N MET A 62 14.48 9.16 3.43
CA MET A 62 15.72 9.03 2.66
C MET A 62 16.06 7.55 2.50
N TRP A 63 16.38 7.11 1.30
CA TRP A 63 16.95 5.79 1.08
C TRP A 63 18.41 5.77 1.48
N VAL A 64 18.74 5.11 2.58
CA VAL A 64 20.06 5.17 3.21
C VAL A 64 20.90 3.90 3.04
N GLY A 65 20.29 2.77 2.65
CA GLY A 65 21.04 1.53 2.55
C GLY A 65 20.22 0.34 2.08
N VAL A 66 20.92 -0.77 1.91
CA VAL A 66 20.38 -2.12 1.66
C VAL A 66 21.22 -3.11 2.48
N GLY A 67 20.58 -4.12 3.03
CA GLY A 67 21.28 -5.20 3.74
C GLY A 67 20.36 -6.38 4.01
N SER A 68 20.83 -7.43 4.66
CA SER A 68 19.99 -8.60 4.94
C SER A 68 18.89 -8.27 5.97
N ALA A 69 17.73 -8.87 5.83
CA ALA A 69 16.63 -8.71 6.78
C ALA A 69 17.07 -9.13 8.18
N ARG A 70 17.84 -10.20 8.29
CA ARG A 70 18.42 -10.72 9.54
C ARG A 70 19.19 -9.66 10.34
N ASP A 71 19.98 -8.84 9.64
CA ASP A 71 20.89 -7.89 10.28
C ASP A 71 20.21 -6.53 10.57
N LEU A 72 19.14 -6.22 9.83
CA LEU A 72 18.58 -4.88 9.81
C LEU A 72 17.19 -4.76 10.43
N ILE A 73 16.31 -5.75 10.24
CA ILE A 73 14.93 -5.67 10.71
C ILE A 73 14.87 -5.99 12.21
N PRO A 74 14.33 -5.06 13.03
CA PRO A 74 14.18 -5.31 14.47
C PRO A 74 13.36 -6.58 14.77
N GLY A 75 13.88 -7.46 15.62
CA GLY A 75 13.19 -8.69 16.02
C GLY A 75 13.19 -9.81 14.98
N MET A 76 13.86 -9.64 13.83
CA MET A 76 14.02 -10.73 12.86
C MET A 76 14.83 -11.87 13.49
N ARG A 77 14.35 -13.09 13.31
CA ARG A 77 14.97 -14.34 13.78
C ARG A 77 15.10 -15.31 12.61
N GLU A 78 15.96 -16.31 12.78
CA GLU A 78 16.20 -17.36 11.77
C GLU A 78 14.93 -18.18 11.44
N ASP A 79 14.01 -18.30 12.40
CA ASP A 79 12.79 -19.08 12.33
C ASP A 79 11.54 -18.20 12.13
N LEU A 80 11.70 -16.94 11.71
CA LEU A 80 10.61 -16.00 11.49
C LEU A 80 10.49 -15.66 10.01
N LEU A 81 9.27 -15.70 9.50
CA LEU A 81 8.87 -15.12 8.20
C LEU A 81 7.92 -13.97 8.44
N LEU A 82 8.23 -12.81 7.86
CA LEU A 82 7.30 -11.69 7.85
C LEU A 82 6.38 -11.80 6.62
N HIS A 83 5.15 -11.30 6.76
CA HIS A 83 4.16 -11.29 5.68
C HIS A 83 3.40 -9.96 5.62
N SER A 84 2.78 -9.66 4.48
CA SER A 84 1.92 -8.48 4.35
C SER A 84 0.59 -8.64 5.09
N GLY A 85 0.01 -7.50 5.48
CA GLY A 85 -1.32 -7.41 6.08
C GLY A 85 -1.37 -7.67 7.58
N PRO A 86 -2.59 -7.80 8.14
CA PRO A 86 -2.80 -8.12 9.54
C PRO A 86 -2.35 -9.54 9.89
N PRO A 87 -2.26 -9.91 11.18
CA PRO A 87 -1.84 -11.24 11.62
C PRO A 87 -2.54 -12.37 10.89
N LEU A 88 -1.79 -13.37 10.45
CA LEU A 88 -2.27 -14.46 9.63
C LEU A 88 -1.83 -15.81 10.22
N LYS A 89 -2.73 -16.79 10.19
CA LYS A 89 -2.38 -18.19 10.46
C LYS A 89 -2.03 -18.88 9.15
N TRP A 90 -1.13 -19.86 9.21
CA TRP A 90 -0.71 -20.63 8.03
C TRP A 90 -1.87 -21.21 7.25
N ASP A 91 -2.86 -21.79 7.94
CA ASP A 91 -4.01 -22.45 7.31
C ASP A 91 -4.97 -21.46 6.61
N ASP A 92 -4.97 -20.20 7.02
CA ASP A 92 -5.81 -19.14 6.47
C ASP A 92 -5.16 -18.41 5.27
N ALA A 93 -3.91 -18.77 4.91
CA ALA A 93 -3.17 -18.13 3.85
C ALA A 93 -3.81 -18.39 2.48
N SER A 94 -4.05 -17.32 1.70
CA SER A 94 -4.49 -17.39 0.30
C SER A 94 -3.43 -18.06 -0.59
N GLY A 95 -3.81 -18.46 -1.81
CA GLY A 95 -2.90 -19.14 -2.72
C GLY A 95 -1.54 -18.41 -2.91
N PRO A 96 -1.54 -17.14 -3.32
CA PRO A 96 -0.29 -16.37 -3.46
C PRO A 96 0.51 -16.29 -2.16
N MET A 97 -0.15 -16.05 -1.03
CA MET A 97 0.51 -15.96 0.27
C MET A 97 1.16 -17.29 0.66
N ARG A 98 0.39 -18.40 0.56
CA ARG A 98 0.90 -19.75 0.89
C ARG A 98 2.09 -20.13 0.04
N GLY A 99 2.01 -19.93 -1.29
CA GLY A 99 3.12 -20.22 -2.18
C GLY A 99 4.37 -19.38 -1.89
N ALA A 100 4.20 -18.13 -1.49
CA ALA A 100 5.31 -17.26 -1.11
C ALA A 100 5.96 -17.70 0.22
N LEU A 101 5.17 -18.07 1.22
CA LEU A 101 5.67 -18.62 2.49
C LEU A 101 6.44 -19.93 2.28
N GLU A 102 5.91 -20.85 1.47
CA GLU A 102 6.59 -22.09 1.10
C GLU A 102 7.92 -21.82 0.38
N GLY A 103 7.93 -20.85 -0.54
CA GLY A 103 9.13 -20.42 -1.23
C GLY A 103 10.20 -19.85 -0.29
N ALA A 104 9.78 -19.04 0.67
CA ALA A 104 10.67 -18.50 1.68
C ALA A 104 11.26 -19.60 2.59
N LEU A 105 10.44 -20.59 3.02
CA LEU A 105 10.93 -21.75 3.75
C LEU A 105 12.00 -22.54 2.94
N ARG A 106 11.73 -22.77 1.66
CA ARG A 106 12.69 -23.43 0.77
C ARG A 106 13.99 -22.62 0.61
N LEU A 107 13.88 -21.29 0.47
CA LEU A 107 15.04 -20.40 0.37
C LEU A 107 15.94 -20.52 1.61
N GLU A 108 15.34 -20.57 2.80
CA GLU A 108 16.04 -20.68 4.08
C GLU A 108 16.40 -22.12 4.46
N GLY A 109 16.00 -23.13 3.67
CA GLY A 109 16.24 -24.56 3.98
C GLY A 109 15.50 -25.06 5.21
N ARG A 110 14.28 -24.52 5.47
CA ARG A 110 13.46 -24.81 6.65
C ARG A 110 12.16 -25.54 6.29
N SER A 111 11.64 -26.30 7.26
CA SER A 111 10.35 -26.97 7.14
C SER A 111 9.19 -26.22 7.81
N SER A 112 9.50 -25.27 8.70
CA SER A 112 8.52 -24.44 9.41
C SER A 112 9.15 -23.13 9.86
N ALA A 113 8.30 -22.13 10.12
CA ALA A 113 8.68 -20.85 10.70
C ALA A 113 7.48 -20.25 11.44
N ASP A 114 7.77 -19.34 12.37
CA ASP A 114 6.78 -18.42 12.91
C ASP A 114 6.37 -17.40 11.85
N LEU A 115 5.15 -16.89 11.92
CA LEU A 115 4.63 -15.85 11.03
C LEU A 115 4.33 -14.59 11.83
N ASP A 116 4.73 -13.42 11.30
CA ASP A 116 4.34 -12.14 11.88
C ASP A 116 4.17 -11.06 10.79
N PRO A 117 3.27 -10.08 10.98
CA PRO A 117 3.11 -8.97 10.04
C PRO A 117 4.38 -8.15 9.86
N CYS A 118 4.71 -7.78 8.61
CA CYS A 118 5.78 -6.83 8.31
C CYS A 118 5.66 -5.54 9.14
N HIS A 119 4.43 -5.06 9.32
CA HIS A 119 4.16 -3.83 10.05
C HIS A 119 4.56 -3.87 11.53
N HIS A 120 4.68 -5.03 12.17
CA HIS A 120 5.17 -5.16 13.55
C HIS A 120 6.69 -4.94 13.64
N HIS A 121 7.40 -5.06 12.53
CA HIS A 121 8.85 -4.98 12.40
C HIS A 121 9.32 -3.76 11.59
N MET A 122 8.51 -2.70 11.51
CA MET A 122 8.81 -1.51 10.71
C MET A 122 9.02 -1.80 9.22
N ALA A 123 8.56 -2.96 8.74
CA ALA A 123 8.71 -3.43 7.38
C ALA A 123 7.39 -3.41 6.61
N VAL A 124 7.50 -3.48 5.29
CA VAL A 124 6.37 -3.57 4.34
C VAL A 124 6.77 -4.40 3.12
N GLY A 125 5.80 -4.99 2.44
CA GLY A 125 6.04 -5.73 1.21
C GLY A 125 4.83 -5.76 0.27
N PRO A 126 5.01 -5.65 -1.06
CA PRO A 126 3.92 -5.74 -2.02
C PRO A 126 3.41 -7.18 -2.15
N MET A 127 2.12 -7.35 -2.46
CA MET A 127 1.46 -8.63 -2.65
C MET A 127 1.63 -9.54 -1.41
N ALA A 128 2.10 -10.77 -1.52
CA ALA A 128 2.35 -11.62 -0.36
C ALA A 128 3.28 -10.96 0.67
N GLY A 129 4.21 -10.09 0.20
CA GLY A 129 5.06 -9.27 1.04
C GLY A 129 6.01 -10.05 1.93
N VAL A 130 6.28 -11.33 1.61
CA VAL A 130 7.09 -12.22 2.46
C VAL A 130 8.54 -11.75 2.49
N ILE A 131 9.06 -11.64 3.71
CA ILE A 131 10.47 -11.34 3.99
C ILE A 131 11.02 -12.47 4.87
N SER A 132 12.10 -13.10 4.41
CA SER A 132 12.84 -14.11 5.18
C SER A 132 14.22 -13.57 5.60
N PRO A 133 14.89 -14.18 6.58
CA PRO A 133 16.13 -13.67 7.15
C PRO A 133 17.25 -13.36 6.15
N SER A 134 17.41 -14.18 5.11
CA SER A 134 18.45 -13.99 4.11
C SER A 134 18.14 -12.97 3.02
N MET A 135 16.89 -12.54 2.89
CA MET A 135 16.50 -11.59 1.84
C MET A 135 17.09 -10.20 2.06
N PRO A 136 17.57 -9.53 1.00
CA PRO A 136 17.96 -8.14 1.09
C PRO A 136 16.74 -7.24 1.22
N VAL A 137 16.84 -6.21 2.07
CA VAL A 137 15.82 -5.20 2.27
C VAL A 137 16.41 -3.81 2.09
N VAL A 138 15.61 -2.90 1.54
CA VAL A 138 15.94 -1.47 1.50
C VAL A 138 15.75 -0.87 2.90
N VAL A 139 16.57 0.11 3.23
CA VAL A 139 16.48 0.87 4.49
C VAL A 139 16.12 2.31 4.15
N VAL A 140 14.96 2.75 4.60
CA VAL A 140 14.54 4.14 4.51
C VAL A 140 14.57 4.75 5.91
N GLU A 141 15.25 5.88 6.05
CA GLU A 141 15.35 6.63 7.31
C GLU A 141 14.58 7.95 7.17
N ASP A 142 13.68 8.20 8.07
CA ASP A 142 13.08 9.52 8.21
C ASP A 142 14.07 10.45 8.93
N ARG A 143 14.52 11.50 8.24
CA ARG A 143 15.49 12.47 8.79
C ARG A 143 14.94 13.31 9.93
N THR A 144 13.63 13.43 10.03
CA THR A 144 12.98 14.21 11.09
C THR A 144 12.99 13.47 12.42
N THR A 145 12.69 12.17 12.40
CA THR A 145 12.54 11.34 13.62
C THR A 145 13.70 10.38 13.84
N GLY A 146 14.49 10.07 12.82
CA GLY A 146 15.50 9.01 12.83
C GLY A 146 14.92 7.59 12.73
N LEU A 147 13.61 7.45 12.55
CA LEU A 147 12.96 6.14 12.37
C LEU A 147 13.44 5.48 11.08
N ARG A 148 13.66 4.18 11.16
CA ARG A 148 14.02 3.35 10.00
C ARG A 148 12.90 2.39 9.66
N THR A 149 12.62 2.28 8.37
CA THR A 149 11.64 1.36 7.80
C THR A 149 12.27 0.53 6.69
N PHE A 150 11.66 -0.62 6.43
CA PHE A 150 12.24 -1.62 5.58
C PHE A 150 11.22 -2.10 4.54
N SER A 151 11.70 -2.47 3.36
CA SER A 151 10.91 -3.19 2.36
C SER A 151 11.79 -4.22 1.67
N ASN A 152 11.21 -5.36 1.29
CA ASN A 152 11.92 -6.28 0.41
C ASN A 152 12.18 -5.62 -0.95
N LEU A 153 13.04 -6.20 -1.77
CA LEU A 153 13.21 -5.80 -3.15
C LEU A 153 12.10 -6.42 -4.02
N ASN A 154 11.65 -5.67 -5.04
CA ASN A 154 10.68 -6.19 -5.99
C ASN A 154 11.41 -7.11 -7.00
N GLU A 155 11.11 -8.41 -6.97
CA GLU A 155 11.70 -9.38 -7.88
C GLU A 155 11.08 -9.38 -9.30
N GLY A 156 10.18 -8.43 -9.59
CA GLY A 156 9.59 -8.19 -10.92
C GLY A 156 8.14 -8.65 -11.08
N LEU A 157 7.70 -8.81 -12.31
CA LEU A 157 6.35 -9.22 -12.69
C LEU A 157 6.30 -10.70 -13.08
N GLY A 158 5.08 -11.26 -13.15
CA GLY A 158 4.84 -12.64 -13.59
C GLY A 158 5.10 -13.68 -12.50
N ARG A 159 5.85 -14.72 -12.82
CA ARG A 159 6.15 -15.83 -11.91
C ARG A 159 7.28 -15.47 -10.96
N VAL A 160 6.93 -14.84 -9.86
CA VAL A 160 7.85 -14.35 -8.82
C VAL A 160 7.30 -14.68 -7.44
N LEU A 161 8.14 -14.63 -6.40
CA LEU A 161 7.76 -15.03 -5.03
C LEU A 161 6.54 -14.26 -4.52
N ARG A 162 6.47 -12.96 -4.75
CA ARG A 162 5.38 -12.10 -4.27
C ARG A 162 3.99 -12.50 -4.78
N TYR A 163 3.92 -13.32 -5.84
CA TYR A 163 2.68 -13.94 -6.35
C TYR A 163 2.61 -15.44 -6.02
N GLY A 164 3.48 -15.93 -5.15
CA GLY A 164 3.49 -17.31 -4.71
C GLY A 164 4.21 -18.29 -5.63
N ALA A 165 4.93 -17.84 -6.67
CA ALA A 165 5.83 -18.70 -7.44
C ALA A 165 7.06 -19.03 -6.60
N ASN A 166 7.45 -20.31 -6.57
CA ASN A 166 8.55 -20.77 -5.71
C ASN A 166 9.39 -21.87 -6.36
N ASP A 167 9.45 -21.91 -7.69
CA ASP A 167 10.36 -22.80 -8.42
C ASP A 167 11.84 -22.36 -8.29
N GLU A 168 12.78 -23.21 -8.77
CA GLU A 168 14.21 -22.91 -8.64
C GLU A 168 14.63 -21.60 -9.33
N ALA A 169 13.97 -21.22 -10.42
CA ALA A 169 14.29 -19.96 -11.10
C ALA A 169 13.96 -18.75 -10.22
N VAL A 170 12.87 -18.81 -9.45
CA VAL A 170 12.51 -17.79 -8.47
C VAL A 170 13.51 -17.76 -7.32
N LEU A 171 13.86 -18.93 -6.76
CA LEU A 171 14.82 -19.02 -5.65
C LEU A 171 16.21 -18.55 -6.08
N ASP A 172 16.65 -18.89 -7.28
CA ASP A 172 17.94 -18.42 -7.83
C ASP A 172 17.96 -16.91 -8.02
N ARG A 173 16.85 -16.30 -8.44
CA ARG A 173 16.71 -14.85 -8.49
C ARG A 173 16.82 -14.21 -7.10
N LEU A 174 16.19 -14.78 -6.09
CA LEU A 174 16.30 -14.28 -4.72
C LEU A 174 17.74 -14.41 -4.19
N ARG A 175 18.41 -15.51 -4.47
CA ARG A 175 19.84 -15.69 -4.14
C ARG A 175 20.73 -14.66 -4.86
N TRP A 176 20.45 -14.40 -6.15
CA TRP A 176 21.13 -13.36 -6.91
C TRP A 176 20.88 -11.96 -6.32
N MET A 177 19.66 -11.66 -5.92
CA MET A 177 19.35 -10.38 -5.27
C MET A 177 20.14 -10.21 -3.96
N ALA A 178 20.30 -11.27 -3.18
CA ALA A 178 21.06 -11.24 -1.93
C ALA A 178 22.58 -11.13 -2.18
N SER A 179 23.12 -11.83 -3.19
CA SER A 179 24.55 -11.93 -3.42
C SER A 179 25.13 -10.90 -4.40
N VAL A 180 24.30 -10.29 -5.24
CA VAL A 180 24.73 -9.33 -6.28
C VAL A 180 24.02 -7.99 -6.14
N LEU A 181 22.68 -7.95 -6.31
CA LEU A 181 21.93 -6.70 -6.35
C LEU A 181 22.04 -5.91 -5.04
N GLY A 182 21.86 -6.56 -3.88
CA GLY A 182 21.98 -5.93 -2.57
C GLY A 182 23.35 -5.29 -2.35
N PRO A 183 24.46 -6.01 -2.49
CA PRO A 183 25.82 -5.47 -2.43
C PRO A 183 26.09 -4.32 -3.42
N ASP A 184 25.60 -4.41 -4.65
CA ASP A 184 25.75 -3.36 -5.66
C ASP A 184 25.03 -2.08 -5.24
N LEU A 185 23.78 -2.20 -4.76
CA LEU A 185 23.01 -1.07 -4.24
C LEU A 185 23.66 -0.47 -3.00
N THR A 186 24.16 -1.29 -2.08
CA THR A 186 24.89 -0.83 -0.89
C THR A 186 26.11 0.02 -1.29
N ARG A 187 26.85 -0.40 -2.30
CA ARG A 187 27.99 0.35 -2.82
C ARG A 187 27.55 1.68 -3.45
N ALA A 188 26.49 1.70 -4.27
CA ALA A 188 25.99 2.92 -4.87
C ALA A 188 25.49 3.93 -3.83
N LEU A 189 24.92 3.43 -2.72
CA LEU A 189 24.43 4.28 -1.62
C LEU A 189 25.55 4.78 -0.68
N SER A 190 26.78 4.25 -0.80
CA SER A 190 27.92 4.79 -0.04
C SER A 190 28.30 6.23 -0.47
N GLU A 191 27.88 6.68 -1.65
CA GLU A 191 28.03 8.08 -2.09
C GLU A 191 27.05 9.05 -1.39
N GLY A 192 26.13 8.52 -0.62
CA GLY A 192 25.14 9.27 0.15
C GLY A 192 23.69 8.82 -0.08
N PRO A 193 22.78 9.27 0.77
CA PRO A 193 21.38 8.89 0.68
C PRO A 193 20.67 9.47 -0.55
N ILE A 194 19.55 8.85 -0.94
CA ILE A 194 18.67 9.34 -2.01
C ILE A 194 17.38 9.87 -1.37
N ASP A 195 17.02 11.10 -1.71
CA ASP A 195 15.81 11.77 -1.21
C ASP A 195 14.55 11.21 -1.90
N LEU A 196 13.79 10.40 -1.17
CA LEU A 196 12.56 9.78 -1.68
C LEU A 196 11.38 10.76 -1.71
N GLY A 197 11.34 11.73 -0.81
CA GLY A 197 10.32 12.78 -0.83
C GLY A 197 10.39 13.61 -2.12
N LEU A 198 11.60 13.99 -2.52
CA LEU A 198 11.81 14.70 -3.78
C LEU A 198 11.45 13.84 -5.00
N ILE A 199 11.75 12.54 -4.98
CA ILE A 199 11.38 11.65 -6.08
C ILE A 199 9.86 11.47 -6.15
N ASN A 200 9.18 11.27 -5.02
CA ASN A 200 7.72 11.19 -4.96
C ASN A 200 7.07 12.43 -5.57
N GLN A 201 7.51 13.63 -5.16
CA GLN A 201 7.03 14.90 -5.68
C GLN A 201 7.19 15.00 -7.21
N ARG A 202 8.38 14.71 -7.72
CA ARG A 202 8.66 14.76 -9.15
C ARG A 202 7.86 13.72 -9.94
N ALA A 203 7.71 12.52 -9.40
CA ALA A 203 6.98 11.44 -10.04
C ALA A 203 5.48 11.78 -10.19
N LEU A 204 4.85 12.35 -9.17
CA LEU A 204 3.48 12.86 -9.24
C LEU A 204 3.33 13.90 -10.36
N GLN A 205 4.27 14.84 -10.47
CA GLN A 205 4.26 15.87 -11.53
C GLN A 205 4.54 15.28 -12.93
N MET A 206 5.14 14.10 -13.01
CA MET A 206 5.46 13.39 -14.25
C MET A 206 4.43 12.30 -14.62
N GLY A 207 3.34 12.18 -13.87
CA GLY A 207 2.23 11.30 -14.19
C GLY A 207 2.28 9.91 -13.56
N ASP A 208 3.00 9.72 -12.45
CA ASP A 208 2.88 8.57 -11.57
C ASP A 208 1.95 8.89 -10.40
N GLU A 209 1.27 7.88 -9.84
CA GLU A 209 0.49 7.98 -8.60
C GLU A 209 1.11 7.18 -7.44
N LEU A 210 2.16 6.42 -7.74
CA LEU A 210 3.03 5.72 -6.79
C LEU A 210 2.41 4.53 -6.04
N HIS A 211 1.43 3.86 -6.66
CA HIS A 211 0.97 2.53 -6.27
C HIS A 211 0.96 1.55 -7.45
N ASN A 212 0.25 1.85 -8.53
CA ASN A 212 0.22 1.03 -9.74
C ASN A 212 1.07 1.62 -10.90
N ARG A 213 1.52 2.86 -10.77
CA ARG A 213 2.34 3.52 -11.78
C ARG A 213 3.56 4.14 -11.13
N HIS A 214 4.74 3.65 -11.51
CA HIS A 214 6.03 4.03 -10.95
C HIS A 214 7.09 4.34 -12.01
N ARG A 215 6.69 4.56 -13.27
CA ARG A 215 7.63 4.68 -14.38
C ARG A 215 8.56 5.87 -14.26
N ALA A 216 8.03 7.03 -13.89
CA ALA A 216 8.81 8.24 -13.71
C ALA A 216 9.74 8.11 -12.50
N ALA A 217 9.23 7.58 -11.38
CA ALA A 217 10.00 7.34 -10.17
C ALA A 217 11.13 6.32 -10.39
N THR A 218 10.82 5.16 -11.00
CA THR A 218 11.83 4.15 -11.33
C THR A 218 12.89 4.71 -12.28
N SER A 219 12.51 5.47 -13.31
CA SER A 219 13.45 6.11 -14.23
C SER A 219 14.34 7.14 -13.53
N THR A 220 13.81 7.86 -12.54
CA THR A 220 14.59 8.83 -11.76
C THR A 220 15.62 8.12 -10.89
N VAL A 221 15.23 7.08 -10.15
CA VAL A 221 16.15 6.26 -9.36
C VAL A 221 17.17 5.55 -10.25
N PHE A 222 16.75 5.01 -11.40
CA PHE A 222 17.66 4.38 -12.36
C PHE A 222 18.78 5.33 -12.79
N ARG A 223 18.45 6.57 -13.16
CA ARG A 223 19.47 7.58 -13.54
C ARG A 223 20.41 7.92 -12.39
N GLU A 224 19.86 8.08 -11.19
CA GLU A 224 20.66 8.36 -10.00
C GLU A 224 21.65 7.23 -9.69
N LEU A 225 21.20 5.97 -9.73
CA LEU A 225 22.04 4.79 -9.50
C LEU A 225 23.06 4.57 -10.62
N ALA A 226 22.69 4.88 -11.88
CA ALA A 226 23.62 4.81 -13.00
C ALA A 226 24.79 5.81 -12.86
N LEU A 227 24.50 7.03 -12.41
CA LEU A 227 25.53 8.03 -12.14
C LEU A 227 26.45 7.63 -11.00
N ARG A 228 25.97 6.85 -10.03
CA ARG A 228 26.74 6.27 -8.92
C ARG A 228 27.46 4.95 -9.30
N GLY A 229 27.53 4.63 -10.58
CA GLY A 229 28.27 3.49 -11.08
C GLY A 229 27.66 2.12 -10.77
N LEU A 230 26.33 2.03 -10.61
CA LEU A 230 25.68 0.73 -10.43
C LEU A 230 26.00 -0.20 -11.62
N PRO A 231 26.45 -1.46 -11.41
CA PRO A 231 26.81 -2.37 -12.49
C PRO A 231 25.65 -2.68 -13.44
N THR A 232 25.99 -2.93 -14.72
CA THR A 232 25.01 -3.19 -15.78
C THR A 232 23.99 -4.29 -15.47
N PRO A 233 24.34 -5.45 -14.86
CA PRO A 233 23.33 -6.46 -14.51
C PRO A 233 22.27 -5.94 -13.53
N SER A 234 22.68 -5.19 -12.52
CA SER A 234 21.78 -4.58 -11.53
C SER A 234 20.96 -3.44 -12.12
N LEU A 235 21.55 -2.62 -13.00
CA LEU A 235 20.82 -1.60 -13.78
C LEU A 235 19.77 -2.24 -14.69
N ARG A 236 20.10 -3.35 -15.36
CA ARG A 236 19.17 -4.06 -16.23
C ARG A 236 17.97 -4.58 -15.46
N PHE A 237 18.18 -5.16 -14.28
CA PHE A 237 17.09 -5.60 -13.41
C PHE A 237 16.11 -4.46 -13.07
N ILE A 238 16.63 -3.26 -12.73
CA ILE A 238 15.80 -2.10 -12.44
C ILE A 238 15.09 -1.60 -13.70
N HIS A 239 15.79 -1.54 -14.83
CA HIS A 239 15.25 -1.10 -16.13
C HIS A 239 14.07 -1.96 -16.59
N GLU A 240 14.16 -3.27 -16.41
CA GLU A 240 13.14 -4.24 -16.80
C GLU A 240 11.98 -4.34 -15.80
N ASN A 241 12.03 -3.61 -14.69
CA ASN A 241 11.04 -3.65 -13.62
C ASN A 241 10.43 -2.28 -13.33
N ASP A 242 9.40 -1.89 -14.07
CA ASP A 242 8.67 -0.63 -13.89
C ASP A 242 8.18 -0.43 -12.44
N TYR A 243 8.03 -1.50 -11.67
CA TYR A 243 7.58 -1.48 -10.27
C TYR A 243 8.71 -1.44 -9.23
N PHE A 244 9.98 -1.31 -9.66
CA PHE A 244 11.10 -1.29 -8.71
C PHE A 244 10.92 -0.23 -7.63
N TYR A 245 10.47 0.97 -8.01
CA TYR A 245 10.27 2.07 -7.07
C TYR A 245 9.14 1.81 -6.06
N LEU A 246 8.21 0.89 -6.29
CA LEU A 246 7.13 0.57 -5.35
C LEU A 246 7.67 0.24 -3.94
N ASN A 247 8.76 -0.51 -3.86
CA ASN A 247 9.37 -0.87 -2.57
C ASN A 247 9.87 0.35 -1.80
N LEU A 248 10.45 1.31 -2.52
CA LEU A 248 10.92 2.58 -1.94
C LEU A 248 9.75 3.49 -1.56
N ALA A 249 8.72 3.59 -2.41
CA ALA A 249 7.50 4.33 -2.13
C ALA A 249 6.80 3.80 -0.87
N MET A 250 6.66 2.47 -0.75
CA MET A 250 6.06 1.83 0.41
C MET A 250 6.85 2.08 1.69
N ALA A 251 8.18 1.92 1.66
CA ALA A 251 9.03 2.18 2.81
C ALA A 251 9.02 3.67 3.20
N SER A 252 8.98 4.59 2.23
CA SER A 252 8.87 6.02 2.50
C SER A 252 7.52 6.39 3.13
N ALA A 253 6.42 5.83 2.61
CA ALA A 253 5.09 6.01 3.19
C ALA A 253 5.01 5.42 4.61
N LYS A 254 5.60 4.22 4.81
CA LYS A 254 5.69 3.60 6.13
C LYS A 254 6.44 4.50 7.12
N ALA A 255 7.55 5.12 6.73
CA ALA A 255 8.31 6.02 7.59
C ALA A 255 7.46 7.23 8.02
N ALA A 256 6.75 7.87 7.10
CA ALA A 256 5.86 8.99 7.39
C ALA A 256 4.67 8.59 8.29
N CYS A 257 4.06 7.44 8.01
CA CYS A 257 2.94 6.93 8.82
C CYS A 257 3.37 6.54 10.24
N GLU A 258 4.56 5.95 10.41
CA GLU A 258 5.08 5.61 11.73
C GLU A 258 5.53 6.85 12.53
N ALA A 259 5.98 7.92 11.88
CA ALA A 259 6.23 9.19 12.54
C ALA A 259 4.96 9.75 13.21
N ALA A 260 3.80 9.48 12.62
CA ALA A 260 2.48 9.87 13.15
C ALA A 260 1.91 8.89 14.18
N ALA A 261 2.54 7.72 14.39
CA ALA A 261 2.03 6.71 15.31
C ALA A 261 2.27 7.10 16.79
N GLY A 262 1.40 6.60 17.67
CA GLY A 262 1.58 6.75 19.13
C GLY A 262 1.14 8.11 19.69
N VAL A 263 0.28 8.87 19.01
CA VAL A 263 -0.33 10.10 19.56
C VAL A 263 -1.62 9.73 20.29
N PRO A 264 -1.66 9.78 21.63
CA PRO A 264 -2.81 9.34 22.41
C PRO A 264 -4.09 10.10 22.03
N GLY A 265 -5.19 9.37 21.85
CA GLY A 265 -6.49 9.95 21.48
C GLY A 265 -6.66 10.28 20.00
N SER A 266 -5.63 10.08 19.16
CA SER A 266 -5.74 10.29 17.71
C SER A 266 -6.45 9.13 17.02
N THR A 267 -7.35 9.46 16.11
CA THR A 267 -8.08 8.54 15.21
C THR A 267 -7.49 8.51 13.81
N LEU A 268 -6.32 9.12 13.59
CA LEU A 268 -5.59 9.09 12.34
C LEU A 268 -5.19 7.65 11.99
N VAL A 269 -5.48 7.21 10.77
CA VAL A 269 -5.02 5.91 10.25
C VAL A 269 -3.54 5.98 9.91
N VAL A 270 -2.75 5.09 10.49
CA VAL A 270 -1.29 4.99 10.25
C VAL A 270 -0.92 3.71 9.49
N THR A 271 -1.87 2.82 9.25
CA THR A 271 -1.66 1.62 8.46
C THR A 271 -2.96 1.20 7.80
N MET A 272 -2.91 0.89 6.50
CA MET A 272 -3.85 0.05 5.78
C MET A 272 -3.05 -1.07 5.11
N ALA A 273 -3.45 -2.34 5.32
CA ALA A 273 -2.72 -3.49 4.79
C ALA A 273 -3.65 -4.70 4.57
N ARG A 274 -3.24 -5.63 3.71
CA ARG A 274 -4.04 -6.80 3.31
C ARG A 274 -3.15 -8.03 3.21
N ASN A 275 -3.68 -9.19 3.63
CA ASN A 275 -2.95 -10.46 3.56
C ASN A 275 -3.52 -11.46 2.54
N GLY A 276 -4.52 -11.03 1.75
CA GLY A 276 -5.20 -11.90 0.78
C GLY A 276 -6.38 -12.66 1.37
N THR A 277 -6.66 -12.47 2.65
CA THR A 277 -7.81 -13.02 3.40
C THR A 277 -8.50 -11.92 4.18
N GLU A 278 -7.72 -11.09 4.89
CA GLU A 278 -8.20 -9.97 5.67
C GLU A 278 -7.57 -8.65 5.19
N PHE A 279 -8.35 -7.58 5.32
CA PHE A 279 -7.92 -6.19 5.33
C PHE A 279 -7.84 -5.70 6.78
N GLY A 280 -6.84 -4.91 7.10
CA GLY A 280 -6.70 -4.34 8.44
C GLY A 280 -6.21 -2.90 8.43
N ILE A 281 -6.60 -2.16 9.49
CA ILE A 281 -6.09 -0.83 9.78
C ILE A 281 -5.47 -0.78 11.17
N ARG A 282 -4.53 0.17 11.36
CA ARG A 282 -4.01 0.59 12.65
C ARG A 282 -4.18 2.11 12.77
N VAL A 283 -4.45 2.60 13.95
CA VAL A 283 -4.66 4.03 14.22
C VAL A 283 -3.55 4.60 15.10
N SER A 284 -3.27 5.88 14.96
CA SER A 284 -2.21 6.57 15.70
C SER A 284 -2.37 6.44 17.21
N GLY A 285 -3.58 6.51 17.74
CA GLY A 285 -3.84 6.44 19.18
C GLY A 285 -3.54 5.08 19.82
N ASP A 286 -3.60 3.99 19.04
CA ASP A 286 -3.20 2.63 19.46
C ASP A 286 -2.60 1.87 18.28
N PRO A 287 -1.34 2.14 17.91
CA PRO A 287 -0.71 1.53 16.74
C PRO A 287 -0.34 0.05 16.95
N SER A 288 -0.55 -0.50 18.13
CA SER A 288 -0.35 -1.94 18.39
C SER A 288 -1.54 -2.80 17.96
N ARG A 289 -2.72 -2.19 17.87
CA ARG A 289 -3.98 -2.89 17.61
C ARG A 289 -4.34 -2.89 16.13
N TRP A 290 -4.71 -4.06 15.64
CA TRP A 290 -5.35 -4.23 14.35
C TRP A 290 -6.87 -4.24 14.48
N PHE A 291 -7.54 -3.54 13.55
CA PHE A 291 -8.97 -3.66 13.32
C PHE A 291 -9.14 -4.26 11.93
N THR A 292 -9.79 -5.43 11.83
CA THR A 292 -9.81 -6.24 10.61
C THR A 292 -11.22 -6.54 10.10
N ALA A 293 -11.29 -6.86 8.81
CA ALA A 293 -12.46 -7.41 8.13
C ALA A 293 -11.98 -8.27 6.94
N PRO A 294 -12.83 -9.10 6.34
CA PRO A 294 -12.49 -9.82 5.12
C PRO A 294 -12.01 -8.87 4.02
N ALA A 295 -10.91 -9.24 3.34
CA ALA A 295 -10.39 -8.47 2.23
C ALA A 295 -11.35 -8.51 1.03
N ALA A 296 -11.67 -7.36 0.46
CA ALA A 296 -12.49 -7.27 -0.75
C ALA A 296 -11.69 -7.73 -1.99
N VAL A 297 -12.39 -8.18 -3.03
CA VAL A 297 -11.80 -8.51 -4.31
C VAL A 297 -11.75 -7.23 -5.18
N PRO A 298 -10.58 -6.83 -5.72
CA PRO A 298 -10.48 -5.65 -6.57
C PRO A 298 -11.33 -5.78 -7.84
N VAL A 299 -11.91 -4.67 -8.28
CA VAL A 299 -12.67 -4.56 -9.54
C VAL A 299 -11.89 -3.69 -10.53
N GLY A 300 -11.70 -4.18 -11.76
CA GLY A 300 -10.91 -3.45 -12.74
C GLY A 300 -10.78 -4.17 -14.08
N LEU A 301 -9.67 -3.93 -14.77
CA LEU A 301 -9.39 -4.52 -16.08
C LEU A 301 -8.50 -5.76 -15.92
N PHE A 302 -8.89 -6.82 -16.62
CA PHE A 302 -8.16 -8.09 -16.62
C PHE A 302 -7.29 -8.25 -17.86
N LEU A 303 -6.16 -8.93 -17.70
CA LEU A 303 -5.23 -9.26 -18.77
C LEU A 303 -5.67 -10.53 -19.51
N GLY A 304 -5.55 -10.53 -20.83
CA GLY A 304 -5.87 -11.72 -21.63
C GLY A 304 -7.29 -12.23 -21.43
N SER A 305 -7.43 -13.50 -21.03
CA SER A 305 -8.71 -14.17 -20.81
C SER A 305 -9.12 -14.28 -19.34
N TYR A 306 -8.35 -13.69 -18.41
CA TYR A 306 -8.69 -13.71 -16.99
C TYR A 306 -9.94 -12.88 -16.70
N THR A 307 -10.61 -13.25 -15.62
CA THR A 307 -11.89 -12.68 -15.17
C THR A 307 -11.89 -12.42 -13.68
N GLN A 308 -12.95 -11.81 -13.16
CA GLN A 308 -13.17 -11.62 -11.72
C GLN A 308 -13.09 -12.94 -10.92
N ALA A 309 -13.46 -14.08 -11.54
CA ALA A 309 -13.40 -15.39 -10.90
C ALA A 309 -11.98 -15.91 -10.64
N ASP A 310 -11.00 -15.34 -11.34
CA ASP A 310 -9.59 -15.71 -11.20
C ASP A 310 -8.86 -14.84 -10.16
N ALA A 311 -9.50 -13.75 -9.72
CA ALA A 311 -8.91 -12.80 -8.80
C ALA A 311 -8.78 -13.35 -7.38
N ASN A 312 -7.64 -13.07 -6.73
CA ASN A 312 -7.47 -13.21 -5.30
C ASN A 312 -8.11 -12.02 -4.57
N PRO A 313 -8.64 -12.17 -3.35
CA PRO A 313 -8.91 -11.01 -2.50
C PRO A 313 -7.67 -10.12 -2.37
N ASP A 314 -7.87 -8.82 -2.16
CA ASP A 314 -6.76 -7.86 -2.17
C ASP A 314 -5.66 -8.23 -1.17
N ILE A 315 -4.40 -8.06 -1.60
CA ILE A 315 -3.23 -8.57 -0.89
C ILE A 315 -2.05 -7.59 -1.02
N GLY A 316 -1.33 -7.37 0.05
CA GLY A 316 -0.11 -6.56 0.10
C GLY A 316 -0.17 -5.41 1.10
N ASP A 317 1.01 -4.93 1.49
CA ASP A 317 1.15 -3.73 2.32
C ASP A 317 1.11 -2.43 1.50
N SER A 318 0.97 -2.53 0.18
CA SER A 318 1.06 -1.38 -0.71
C SER A 318 0.00 -0.30 -0.46
N ALA A 319 -1.13 -0.60 0.24
CA ALA A 319 -2.08 0.41 0.68
C ALA A 319 -1.49 1.41 1.72
N ILE A 320 -0.28 1.18 2.20
CA ILE A 320 0.46 2.19 2.96
C ILE A 320 0.73 3.44 2.11
N THR A 321 0.78 3.33 0.78
CA THR A 321 0.90 4.48 -0.11
C THR A 321 -0.35 5.35 -0.04
N GLU A 322 -1.56 4.77 -0.05
CA GLU A 322 -2.82 5.49 0.14
C GLU A 322 -2.92 6.07 1.54
N THR A 323 -2.42 5.38 2.55
CA THR A 323 -2.36 5.90 3.92
C THR A 323 -1.57 7.21 3.98
N TYR A 324 -0.57 7.38 3.10
CA TYR A 324 0.26 8.59 2.96
C TYR A 324 -0.20 9.56 1.86
N GLY A 325 -1.39 9.36 1.30
CA GLY A 325 -1.96 10.27 0.29
C GLY A 325 -1.44 10.05 -1.13
N LEU A 326 -0.92 8.87 -1.45
CA LEU A 326 -0.48 8.44 -2.80
C LEU A 326 -1.47 7.43 -3.37
N GLY A 327 -1.16 6.77 -4.47
CA GLY A 327 -1.98 5.72 -5.07
C GLY A 327 -3.39 6.19 -5.42
N GLY A 328 -4.40 5.52 -4.89
CA GLY A 328 -5.82 5.86 -5.09
C GLY A 328 -6.18 7.29 -4.66
N PHE A 329 -5.42 7.88 -3.73
CA PHE A 329 -5.57 9.26 -3.26
C PHE A 329 -4.95 10.30 -4.22
N ALA A 330 -4.06 9.89 -5.11
CA ALA A 330 -3.35 10.75 -6.04
C ALA A 330 -3.62 10.40 -7.52
N MET A 331 -4.71 9.72 -7.85
CA MET A 331 -5.04 9.31 -9.23
C MET A 331 -5.11 10.50 -10.18
N ALA A 332 -5.48 11.69 -9.72
CA ALA A 332 -5.50 12.91 -10.51
C ALA A 332 -4.11 13.30 -11.04
N ALA A 333 -3.03 12.91 -10.35
CA ALA A 333 -1.66 13.11 -10.84
C ALA A 333 -1.34 12.20 -12.05
N ALA A 334 -2.00 11.06 -12.15
CA ALA A 334 -1.75 10.04 -13.16
C ALA A 334 -3.01 9.59 -13.90
N PRO A 335 -3.70 10.47 -14.67
CA PRO A 335 -4.95 10.09 -15.35
C PRO A 335 -4.80 8.89 -16.30
N ALA A 336 -3.58 8.60 -16.76
CA ALA A 336 -3.26 7.42 -17.57
C ALA A 336 -3.48 6.09 -16.82
N ILE A 337 -3.59 6.10 -15.48
CA ILE A 337 -3.88 4.90 -14.68
C ILE A 337 -5.22 4.26 -15.06
N THR A 338 -6.18 5.04 -15.55
CA THR A 338 -7.48 4.54 -16.01
C THR A 338 -7.39 3.60 -17.22
N ARG A 339 -6.26 3.59 -17.92
CA ARG A 339 -5.97 2.58 -18.96
C ARG A 339 -5.68 1.20 -18.38
N VAL A 340 -5.40 1.13 -17.09
CA VAL A 340 -5.02 -0.09 -16.38
C VAL A 340 -6.13 -0.54 -15.43
N VAL A 341 -6.75 0.41 -14.72
CA VAL A 341 -7.80 0.10 -13.72
C VAL A 341 -9.22 0.30 -14.25
N GLY A 342 -9.39 0.88 -15.42
CA GLY A 342 -10.68 1.25 -16.02
C GLY A 342 -11.08 2.70 -15.71
N GLY A 343 -12.12 3.17 -16.38
CA GLY A 343 -12.65 4.53 -16.25
C GLY A 343 -12.06 5.55 -17.23
N THR A 344 -12.16 6.82 -16.90
CA THR A 344 -11.73 7.96 -17.73
C THR A 344 -10.78 8.87 -16.93
N ALA A 345 -10.10 9.81 -17.61
CA ALA A 345 -9.28 10.80 -16.91
C ALA A 345 -10.09 11.62 -15.88
N ARG A 346 -11.38 11.86 -16.15
CA ARG A 346 -12.29 12.54 -15.23
C ARG A 346 -12.52 11.72 -13.96
N THR A 347 -12.71 10.39 -14.09
CA THR A 347 -12.90 9.51 -12.93
C THR A 347 -11.67 9.44 -12.04
N ALA A 348 -10.47 9.60 -12.60
CA ALA A 348 -9.24 9.69 -11.82
C ALA A 348 -9.20 10.97 -10.96
N VAL A 349 -9.66 12.11 -11.53
CA VAL A 349 -9.78 13.37 -10.79
C VAL A 349 -10.85 13.27 -9.70
N GLU A 350 -12.04 12.76 -10.04
CA GLU A 350 -13.16 12.57 -9.10
C GLU A 350 -12.76 11.66 -7.92
N ALA A 351 -12.02 10.58 -8.19
CA ALA A 351 -11.50 9.70 -7.16
C ALA A 351 -10.60 10.43 -6.14
N THR A 352 -9.67 11.26 -6.63
CA THR A 352 -8.82 12.06 -5.73
C THR A 352 -9.64 13.11 -4.95
N LEU A 353 -10.59 13.78 -5.62
CA LEU A 353 -11.43 14.79 -4.95
C LEU A 353 -12.29 14.19 -3.82
N GLU A 354 -12.79 12.98 -3.99
CA GLU A 354 -13.55 12.28 -2.97
C GLU A 354 -12.69 12.00 -1.71
N MET A 355 -11.41 11.69 -1.85
CA MET A 355 -10.55 11.38 -0.72
C MET A 355 -10.25 12.58 0.19
N TYR A 356 -10.44 13.82 -0.28
CA TYR A 356 -10.35 14.99 0.60
C TYR A 356 -11.45 15.02 1.68
N GLU A 357 -12.60 14.39 1.43
CA GLU A 357 -13.71 14.36 2.39
C GLU A 357 -13.37 13.55 3.66
N ILE A 358 -12.44 12.60 3.56
CA ILE A 358 -12.07 11.69 4.64
C ILE A 358 -10.67 11.96 5.22
N THR A 359 -9.95 12.96 4.71
CA THR A 359 -8.59 13.30 5.15
C THR A 359 -8.54 14.63 5.90
N LEU A 360 -7.52 14.80 6.70
CA LEU A 360 -7.34 15.96 7.56
C LEU A 360 -6.67 17.13 6.84
N GLU A 361 -5.67 16.85 6.00
CA GLU A 361 -4.80 17.86 5.41
C GLU A 361 -4.49 17.57 3.93
N GLU A 362 -3.90 18.55 3.26
CA GLU A 362 -3.26 18.43 1.96
C GLU A 362 -1.73 18.32 2.14
N ASN A 363 -1.12 17.32 1.51
CA ASN A 363 0.34 17.18 1.61
C ASN A 363 1.05 18.18 0.67
N PRO A 364 1.72 19.20 1.19
CA PRO A 364 2.33 20.24 0.36
C PRO A 364 3.50 19.73 -0.49
N ALA A 365 4.08 18.59 -0.14
CA ALA A 365 5.12 17.94 -0.93
C ALA A 365 4.55 17.11 -2.10
N HIS A 366 3.30 16.69 -2.04
CA HIS A 366 2.66 15.83 -3.03
C HIS A 366 1.71 16.63 -3.93
N GLN A 367 2.22 17.63 -4.62
CA GLN A 367 1.43 18.52 -5.45
C GLN A 367 0.94 17.84 -6.73
N ILE A 368 -0.35 18.02 -7.04
CA ILE A 368 -1.06 17.40 -8.17
C ILE A 368 -1.34 18.48 -9.24
N PRO A 369 -0.64 18.45 -10.39
CA PRO A 369 -0.79 19.49 -11.43
C PRO A 369 -2.23 19.64 -11.95
N ALA A 370 -2.96 18.53 -12.11
CA ALA A 370 -4.36 18.54 -12.59
C ALA A 370 -5.35 19.18 -11.59
N LEU A 371 -4.93 19.47 -10.36
CA LEU A 371 -5.70 20.15 -9.32
C LEU A 371 -5.07 21.50 -8.96
N ASP A 372 -4.52 22.21 -9.92
CA ASP A 372 -3.84 23.52 -9.72
C ASP A 372 -2.75 23.45 -8.62
N PHE A 373 -2.01 22.35 -8.61
CA PHE A 373 -0.94 22.08 -7.64
C PHE A 373 -1.39 21.99 -6.17
N ARG A 374 -2.67 21.69 -5.91
CA ARG A 374 -3.09 21.29 -4.56
C ARG A 374 -2.30 20.08 -4.10
N GLY A 375 -2.03 20.01 -2.79
CA GLY A 375 -1.43 18.85 -2.17
C GLY A 375 -2.37 17.63 -2.21
N SER A 376 -1.84 16.41 -2.28
CA SER A 376 -2.68 15.22 -2.22
C SER A 376 -3.42 15.12 -0.86
N PRO A 377 -4.66 14.57 -0.83
CA PRO A 377 -5.40 14.36 0.40
C PRO A 377 -4.64 13.37 1.29
N THR A 378 -4.30 13.79 2.51
CA THR A 378 -3.43 13.04 3.42
C THR A 378 -3.98 13.05 4.85
N GLY A 379 -3.77 11.95 5.58
CA GLY A 379 -4.22 11.84 6.97
C GLY A 379 -5.66 11.37 7.08
N ILE A 380 -5.94 10.11 6.78
CA ILE A 380 -7.27 9.50 6.87
C ILE A 380 -7.74 9.53 8.33
N ASP A 381 -8.88 10.19 8.60
CA ASP A 381 -9.52 10.20 9.91
C ASP A 381 -10.66 9.17 9.95
N VAL A 382 -10.53 8.18 10.83
CA VAL A 382 -11.57 7.16 11.07
C VAL A 382 -12.93 7.80 11.29
N ARG A 383 -13.02 8.95 12.00
CA ARG A 383 -14.27 9.64 12.28
C ARG A 383 -14.92 10.15 10.99
N ARG A 384 -14.13 10.75 10.08
CA ARG A 384 -14.62 11.24 8.79
C ARG A 384 -15.10 10.10 7.90
N VAL A 385 -14.37 8.97 7.87
CA VAL A 385 -14.80 7.76 7.15
C VAL A 385 -16.15 7.28 7.66
N VAL A 386 -16.33 7.19 8.97
CA VAL A 386 -17.59 6.73 9.59
C VAL A 386 -18.74 7.74 9.40
N GLU A 387 -18.44 9.05 9.49
CA GLU A 387 -19.44 10.11 9.34
C GLU A 387 -19.93 10.25 7.90
N THR A 388 -19.04 10.22 6.93
CA THR A 388 -19.36 10.38 5.51
C THR A 388 -19.82 9.09 4.85
N GLY A 389 -19.40 7.93 5.38
CA GLY A 389 -19.55 6.63 4.73
C GLY A 389 -18.61 6.43 3.53
N ILE A 390 -17.76 7.41 3.23
CA ILE A 390 -16.77 7.32 2.15
C ILE A 390 -15.62 6.43 2.61
N GLN A 391 -15.42 5.34 1.89
CA GLN A 391 -14.36 4.38 2.15
C GLN A 391 -13.08 4.78 1.40
N PRO A 392 -11.89 4.65 2.02
CA PRO A 392 -10.62 4.87 1.32
C PRO A 392 -10.54 4.06 0.03
N LEU A 393 -10.18 4.71 -1.07
CA LEU A 393 -10.00 4.08 -2.37
C LEU A 393 -8.56 3.62 -2.53
N ILE A 394 -8.37 2.34 -2.79
CA ILE A 394 -7.07 1.71 -3.03
C ILE A 394 -6.96 1.35 -4.50
N ASN A 395 -5.88 1.79 -5.14
CA ASN A 395 -5.54 1.44 -6.51
C ASN A 395 -4.53 0.28 -6.47
N THR A 396 -4.90 -0.91 -6.92
CA THR A 396 -4.13 -2.13 -6.68
C THR A 396 -3.98 -3.01 -7.92
N GLY A 397 -2.91 -3.79 -7.99
CA GLY A 397 -2.78 -4.91 -8.91
C GLY A 397 -3.68 -6.07 -8.48
N ILE A 398 -4.20 -6.83 -9.43
CA ILE A 398 -5.01 -8.02 -9.17
C ILE A 398 -4.12 -9.26 -9.29
N ALA A 399 -3.89 -9.94 -8.17
CA ALA A 399 -3.19 -11.21 -8.15
C ALA A 399 -4.16 -12.36 -8.53
N HIS A 400 -3.66 -13.38 -9.23
CA HIS A 400 -4.43 -14.60 -9.43
C HIS A 400 -4.60 -15.34 -8.10
N ARG A 401 -5.76 -16.00 -7.91
CA ARG A 401 -6.03 -16.78 -6.70
C ARG A 401 -5.16 -18.02 -6.53
N GLU A 402 -4.59 -18.55 -7.63
CA GLU A 402 -3.64 -19.67 -7.60
C GLU A 402 -2.21 -19.14 -7.52
N ALA A 403 -1.41 -19.79 -6.66
CA ALA A 403 -0.02 -19.46 -6.46
C ALA A 403 0.78 -19.49 -7.76
N GLY A 404 1.63 -18.47 -7.97
CA GLY A 404 2.62 -18.47 -9.04
C GLY A 404 2.11 -18.12 -10.44
N VAL A 405 0.82 -17.85 -10.63
CA VAL A 405 0.30 -17.38 -11.91
C VAL A 405 0.72 -15.93 -12.18
N GLY A 406 0.69 -15.08 -11.17
CA GLY A 406 1.13 -13.69 -11.27
C GLY A 406 0.00 -12.67 -11.24
N GLN A 407 0.28 -11.49 -11.81
CA GLN A 407 -0.70 -10.43 -11.93
C GLN A 407 -1.64 -10.71 -13.11
N VAL A 408 -2.94 -10.69 -12.86
CA VAL A 408 -3.98 -10.95 -13.86
C VAL A 408 -4.80 -9.72 -14.23
N GLY A 409 -4.52 -8.59 -13.58
CA GLY A 409 -5.20 -7.34 -13.87
C GLY A 409 -4.72 -6.23 -12.95
N ALA A 410 -5.41 -5.10 -13.04
CA ALA A 410 -5.32 -4.03 -12.05
C ALA A 410 -6.69 -3.39 -11.89
N GLY A 411 -6.96 -2.86 -10.71
CA GLY A 411 -8.28 -2.35 -10.38
C GLY A 411 -8.28 -1.42 -9.19
N LEU A 412 -9.48 -1.10 -8.79
CA LEU A 412 -9.77 -0.30 -7.62
C LEU A 412 -10.50 -1.18 -6.59
N VAL A 413 -10.23 -0.92 -5.32
CA VAL A 413 -10.96 -1.53 -4.21
C VAL A 413 -11.26 -0.48 -3.15
N ARG A 414 -12.48 -0.49 -2.63
CA ARG A 414 -12.83 0.28 -1.46
C ARG A 414 -12.45 -0.50 -0.21
N ALA A 415 -11.75 0.13 0.71
CA ALA A 415 -11.45 -0.48 1.99
C ALA A 415 -12.76 -0.88 2.70
N PRO A 416 -12.89 -2.07 3.28
CA PRO A 416 -14.06 -2.43 4.08
C PRO A 416 -14.34 -1.40 5.18
N ILE A 417 -15.60 -1.10 5.46
CA ILE A 417 -15.97 -0.09 6.45
C ILE A 417 -15.84 -0.60 7.89
N GLU A 418 -15.95 -1.90 8.09
CA GLU A 418 -16.02 -2.54 9.40
C GLU A 418 -14.81 -2.24 10.30
N PRO A 419 -13.57 -2.26 9.81
CA PRO A 419 -12.40 -1.87 10.61
C PRO A 419 -12.47 -0.44 11.11
N PHE A 420 -13.01 0.50 10.29
CA PHE A 420 -13.18 1.90 10.70
C PHE A 420 -14.27 2.05 11.76
N LEU A 421 -15.38 1.34 11.62
CA LEU A 421 -16.42 1.30 12.65
C LEU A 421 -15.90 0.71 13.95
N ALA A 422 -15.11 -0.35 13.89
CA ALA A 422 -14.51 -0.99 15.05
C ALA A 422 -13.50 -0.06 15.76
N ALA A 423 -12.64 0.61 14.98
CA ALA A 423 -11.66 1.57 15.50
C ALA A 423 -12.36 2.79 16.11
N PHE A 424 -13.41 3.30 15.45
CA PHE A 424 -14.22 4.38 15.99
C PHE A 424 -14.86 4.02 17.33
N ASN A 425 -15.55 2.87 17.41
CA ASN A 425 -16.20 2.41 18.64
C ASN A 425 -15.19 2.14 19.77
N TYR A 426 -13.94 1.80 19.43
CA TYR A 426 -12.86 1.65 20.38
C TYR A 426 -12.40 3.00 20.94
N SER A 427 -12.22 4.01 20.08
CA SER A 427 -11.71 5.34 20.47
C SER A 427 -12.70 6.18 21.28
N VAL A 428 -14.01 5.89 21.20
CA VAL A 428 -15.05 6.61 21.97
C VAL A 428 -15.47 5.90 23.26
N ARG A 429 -14.80 4.82 23.63
CA ARG A 429 -15.04 4.19 24.94
C ARG A 429 -14.49 5.09 26.04
N PRO A 430 -15.27 5.31 27.13
CA PRO A 430 -14.87 6.14 28.24
C PRO A 430 -13.67 5.55 28.98
#